data_b1713873bd7d8f6f63cec2fe57e9708a
#
_entry.id   b1713873bd7d8f6f63cec2fe57e9708a
#
_cell.length_a   1.000
_cell.length_b   1.000
_cell.length_c   1.000
_cell.angle_alpha   90.00
_cell.angle_beta   90.00
_cell.angle_gamma   90.00
#
_symmetry.space_group_name_H-M   'P 1'
#
loop_
_entity.id
_entity.type
_entity.pdbx_description
1 polymer ?
#
loop_
_entity_poly.entity_id
_entity_poly.type
_entity_poly.pdbx_seq_one_letter_code
_entity_poly.pdbx_strand_id
1 'polypeptide(L)'
;MGMDAFEAVVEPSRRILLDALAGGEWTAGELVATLPGLTQPTVSRHLRVLREAGLVEVKPDAQRRIYALRADGLVQIDQWIDPYRHFWSDHLNGLERHLP
;
A
#
# COMPACT_ATOMS: atom_id res chain seq x y z
N MET A 1 11.19 -3.22 -16.61
CA MET A 1 9.85 -3.49 -16.11
C MET A 1 9.81 -3.24 -14.61
N GLY A 2 8.72 -2.63 -14.11
CA GLY A 2 8.58 -2.36 -12.69
C GLY A 2 8.14 -3.59 -11.91
N MET A 3 8.14 -3.46 -10.58
CA MET A 3 7.60 -4.49 -9.70
C MET A 3 6.09 -4.56 -9.85
N ASP A 4 5.52 -5.75 -9.64
CA ASP A 4 4.06 -5.88 -9.52
C ASP A 4 3.60 -5.52 -8.10
N ALA A 5 2.29 -5.58 -7.86
CA ALA A 5 1.72 -5.22 -6.57
C ALA A 5 2.23 -6.11 -5.44
N PHE A 6 2.40 -7.40 -5.69
CA PHE A 6 2.87 -8.34 -4.67
C PHE A 6 4.31 -8.05 -4.26
N GLU A 7 5.18 -7.81 -5.23
CA GLU A 7 6.58 -7.47 -4.96
C GLU A 7 6.68 -6.13 -4.23
N ALA A 8 5.86 -5.16 -4.63
CA ALA A 8 5.90 -3.83 -4.04
C ALA A 8 5.54 -3.83 -2.56
N VAL A 9 4.58 -4.66 -2.13
CA VAL A 9 4.14 -4.68 -0.72
C VAL A 9 5.01 -5.54 0.19
N VAL A 10 6.02 -6.22 -0.34
CA VAL A 10 6.97 -6.98 0.48
C VAL A 10 7.81 -6.05 1.35
N GLU A 11 8.17 -4.88 0.84
CA GLU A 11 9.02 -3.92 1.56
C GLU A 11 8.20 -3.17 2.63
N PRO A 12 8.58 -3.27 3.93
CA PRO A 12 7.82 -2.63 5.00
C PRO A 12 7.65 -1.12 4.85
N SER A 13 8.67 -0.42 4.38
CA SER A 13 8.58 1.04 4.20
C SER A 13 7.52 1.43 3.18
N ARG A 14 7.33 0.62 2.15
CA ARG A 14 6.28 0.87 1.16
C ARG A 14 4.89 0.64 1.76
N ARG A 15 4.73 -0.35 2.64
CA ARG A 15 3.46 -0.54 3.35
C ARG A 15 3.14 0.64 4.26
N ILE A 16 4.15 1.21 4.93
CA ILE A 16 3.97 2.41 5.75
C ILE A 16 3.46 3.58 4.90
N LEU A 17 4.02 3.77 3.71
CA LEU A 17 3.56 4.81 2.79
C LEU A 17 2.11 4.56 2.35
N LEU A 18 1.76 3.33 2.03
CA LEU A 18 0.39 2.96 1.66
C LEU A 18 -0.57 3.23 2.82
N ASP A 19 -0.18 2.91 4.05
CA ASP A 19 -1.00 3.17 5.23
C ASP A 19 -1.27 4.67 5.39
N ALA A 20 -0.26 5.50 5.19
CA ALA A 20 -0.42 6.96 5.24
C ALA A 20 -1.40 7.43 4.15
N LEU A 21 -1.25 6.91 2.94
CA LEU A 21 -2.10 7.28 1.81
C LEU A 21 -3.52 6.74 1.93
N ALA A 22 -3.73 5.70 2.73
CA ALA A 22 -5.07 5.22 3.04
C ALA A 22 -5.87 6.25 3.84
N GLY A 23 -5.18 7.13 4.57
CA GLY A 23 -5.82 8.20 5.34
C GLY A 23 -6.04 9.49 4.57
N GLY A 24 -5.50 9.62 3.36
CA GLY A 24 -5.65 10.84 2.57
C GLY A 24 -4.58 10.99 1.50
N GLU A 25 -4.62 12.14 0.83
CA GLU A 25 -3.66 12.47 -0.23
C GLU A 25 -2.52 13.30 0.37
N TRP A 26 -1.29 13.06 -0.11
CA TRP A 26 -0.10 13.70 0.44
C TRP A 26 0.90 14.04 -0.66
N THR A 27 1.67 15.12 -0.46
CA THR A 27 2.89 15.35 -1.25
C THR A 27 4.00 14.45 -0.73
N ALA A 28 5.04 14.24 -1.55
CA ALA A 28 6.23 13.49 -1.10
C ALA A 28 6.89 14.18 0.12
N GLY A 29 6.95 15.52 0.10
CA GLY A 29 7.51 16.27 1.20
C GLY A 29 6.74 16.08 2.51
N GLU A 30 5.40 16.05 2.43
CA GLU A 30 4.57 15.80 3.60
C GLU A 30 4.80 14.38 4.15
N LEU A 31 4.94 13.40 3.27
CA LEU A 31 5.23 12.02 3.68
C LEU A 31 6.58 11.93 4.39
N VAL A 32 7.60 12.60 3.86
CA VAL A 32 8.93 12.64 4.49
C VAL A 32 8.83 13.28 5.87
N ALA A 33 8.10 14.37 6.00
CA ALA A 33 7.96 15.09 7.27
C ALA A 33 7.20 14.27 8.31
N THR A 34 6.29 13.41 7.88
CA THR A 34 5.41 12.63 8.76
C THR A 34 6.01 11.29 9.17
N LEU A 35 6.84 10.69 8.31
CA LEU A 35 7.37 9.34 8.51
C LEU A 35 8.84 9.40 8.92
N PRO A 36 9.15 9.25 10.23
CA PRO A 36 10.52 9.32 10.70
C PRO A 36 11.38 8.19 10.12
N GLY A 37 12.65 8.50 9.88
CA GLY A 37 13.60 7.51 9.39
C GLY A 37 13.64 7.35 7.88
N LEU A 38 12.76 8.03 7.13
CA LEU A 38 12.78 7.98 5.68
C LEU A 38 13.28 9.32 5.12
N THR A 39 14.24 9.23 4.20
CA THR A 39 14.75 10.43 3.50
C THR A 39 13.89 10.69 2.26
N GLN A 40 13.96 11.91 1.73
CA GLN A 40 13.20 12.26 0.53
C GLN A 40 13.58 11.40 -0.68
N PRO A 41 14.87 11.13 -0.99
CA PRO A 41 15.20 10.24 -2.10
C PRO A 41 14.63 8.82 -1.93
N THR A 42 14.62 8.30 -0.70
CA THR A 42 14.07 6.99 -0.40
C THR A 42 12.55 6.96 -0.61
N VAL A 43 11.84 7.98 -0.10
CA VAL A 43 10.39 8.10 -0.29
C VAL A 43 10.06 8.21 -1.77
N SER A 44 10.78 9.06 -2.52
CA SER A 44 10.55 9.25 -3.95
C SER A 44 10.75 7.94 -4.72
N ARG A 45 11.75 7.16 -4.37
CA ARG A 45 12.02 5.86 -5.00
C ARG A 45 10.91 4.87 -4.71
N HIS A 46 10.46 4.80 -3.45
CA HIS A 46 9.36 3.91 -3.07
C HIS A 46 8.05 4.31 -3.73
N LEU A 47 7.76 5.60 -3.82
CA LEU A 47 6.55 6.08 -4.49
C LEU A 47 6.57 5.72 -5.98
N ARG A 48 7.74 5.77 -6.64
CA ARG A 48 7.86 5.36 -8.03
C ARG A 48 7.54 3.86 -8.19
N VAL A 49 8.08 3.01 -7.31
CA VAL A 49 7.79 1.57 -7.32
C VAL A 49 6.30 1.33 -7.13
N LEU A 50 5.68 2.01 -6.18
CA LEU A 50 4.25 1.88 -5.91
C LEU A 50 3.40 2.34 -7.10
N ARG A 51 3.82 3.39 -7.81
CA ARG A 51 3.13 3.84 -9.02
C ARG A 51 3.22 2.82 -10.13
N GLU A 52 4.40 2.27 -10.37
CA GLU A 52 4.61 1.24 -11.40
C GLU A 52 3.81 -0.02 -11.11
N ALA A 53 3.58 -0.32 -9.83
CA ALA A 53 2.80 -1.47 -9.40
C ALA A 53 1.28 -1.22 -9.40
N GLY A 54 0.84 -0.02 -9.73
CA GLY A 54 -0.59 0.31 -9.76
C GLY A 54 -1.22 0.50 -8.39
N LEU A 55 -0.39 0.77 -7.36
CA LEU A 55 -0.86 0.97 -5.99
C LEU A 55 -1.04 2.43 -5.62
N VAL A 56 -0.38 3.32 -6.35
CA VAL A 56 -0.36 4.76 -6.10
C VAL A 56 -0.46 5.50 -7.43
N GLU A 57 -1.14 6.61 -7.42
CA GLU A 57 -1.18 7.55 -8.54
C GLU A 57 -0.67 8.91 -8.09
N VAL A 58 -0.25 9.74 -9.05
CA VAL A 58 0.17 11.10 -8.77
C VAL A 58 -0.68 12.05 -9.60
N LYS A 59 -1.14 13.13 -8.96
CA LYS A 59 -1.93 14.17 -9.60
C LYS A 59 -1.17 15.49 -9.49
N PRO A 60 -1.10 16.28 -10.56
CA PRO A 60 -0.53 17.62 -10.45
C PRO A 60 -1.51 18.53 -9.73
N ASP A 61 -0.98 19.39 -8.86
CA ASP A 61 -1.75 20.43 -8.17
C ASP A 61 -0.89 21.69 -8.12
N ALA A 62 -1.09 22.58 -9.07
CA ALA A 62 -0.24 23.73 -9.30
C ALA A 62 1.22 23.28 -9.54
N GLN A 63 2.14 23.65 -8.64
CA GLN A 63 3.54 23.24 -8.75
C GLN A 63 3.86 22.00 -7.91
N ARG A 64 2.84 21.41 -7.26
CA ARG A 64 3.00 20.26 -6.39
C ARG A 64 2.55 19.00 -7.08
N ARG A 65 3.01 17.87 -6.56
CA ARG A 65 2.57 16.54 -6.96
C ARG A 65 1.90 15.88 -5.78
N ILE A 66 0.63 15.53 -5.94
CA ILE A 66 -0.18 14.93 -4.90
C ILE A 66 -0.28 13.42 -5.16
N TYR A 67 0.11 12.63 -4.18
CA TYR A 67 0.05 11.18 -4.24
C TYR A 67 -1.21 10.67 -3.56
N ALA A 68 -1.83 9.67 -4.17
CA ALA A 68 -3.06 9.06 -3.67
C ALA A 68 -3.03 7.56 -3.96
N LEU A 69 -3.83 6.79 -3.21
CA LEU A 69 -3.97 5.36 -3.49
C LEU A 69 -4.65 5.15 -4.84
N ARG A 70 -4.25 4.06 -5.50
CA ARG A 70 -4.88 3.57 -6.70
C ARG A 70 -5.35 2.13 -6.46
N ALA A 71 -6.56 1.82 -6.90
CA ALA A 71 -7.18 0.53 -6.59
C ALA A 71 -6.59 -0.65 -7.37
N ASP A 72 -6.04 -0.41 -8.57
CA ASP A 72 -5.65 -1.47 -9.51
C ASP A 72 -4.77 -2.55 -8.88
N GLY A 73 -3.68 -2.14 -8.21
CA GLY A 73 -2.76 -3.08 -7.58
C GLY A 73 -3.37 -3.77 -6.36
N LEU A 74 -4.19 -3.04 -5.60
CA LEU A 74 -4.88 -3.59 -4.44
C LEU A 74 -5.90 -4.65 -4.85
N VAL A 75 -6.60 -4.42 -5.95
CA VAL A 75 -7.57 -5.39 -6.49
C VAL A 75 -6.87 -6.69 -6.87
N GLN A 76 -5.68 -6.64 -7.45
CA GLN A 76 -4.91 -7.83 -7.78
C GLN A 76 -4.60 -8.66 -6.54
N ILE A 77 -4.17 -8.00 -5.46
CA ILE A 77 -3.88 -8.68 -4.18
C ILE A 77 -5.17 -9.25 -3.59
N ASP A 78 -6.25 -8.48 -3.62
CA ASP A 78 -7.54 -8.90 -3.13
C ASP A 78 -8.06 -10.15 -3.85
N GLN A 79 -7.97 -10.15 -5.17
CA GLN A 79 -8.40 -11.29 -5.98
C GLN A 79 -7.59 -12.55 -5.69
N TRP A 80 -6.27 -12.39 -5.48
CA TRP A 80 -5.42 -13.53 -5.14
C TRP A 80 -5.79 -14.11 -3.77
N ILE A 81 -6.04 -13.27 -2.78
CA ILE A 81 -6.29 -13.71 -1.42
C ILE A 81 -7.71 -14.22 -1.20
N ASP A 82 -8.63 -13.92 -2.11
CA ASP A 82 -10.05 -14.22 -1.94
C ASP A 82 -10.35 -15.70 -1.63
N PRO A 83 -9.78 -16.68 -2.36
CA PRO A 83 -10.02 -18.10 -2.02
C PRO A 83 -9.56 -18.47 -0.61
N TYR A 84 -8.53 -17.81 -0.13
CA TYR A 84 -7.96 -18.10 1.19
C TYR A 84 -8.78 -17.50 2.33
N ARG A 85 -9.58 -16.48 2.06
CA ARG A 85 -10.43 -15.86 3.08
C ARG A 85 -11.42 -16.86 3.65
N HIS A 86 -12.03 -17.67 2.81
CA HIS A 86 -12.97 -18.70 3.24
C HIS A 86 -12.26 -19.72 4.14
N PHE A 87 -11.06 -20.11 3.76
CA PHE A 87 -10.26 -21.06 4.52
C PHE A 87 -10.01 -20.57 5.95
N TRP A 88 -9.46 -19.37 6.11
CA TRP A 88 -9.15 -18.89 7.45
C TRP A 88 -10.38 -18.44 8.22
N SER A 89 -11.43 -17.96 7.57
CA SER A 89 -12.67 -17.61 8.21
C SER A 89 -13.31 -18.84 8.86
N ASP A 90 -13.40 -19.94 8.12
CA ASP A 90 -13.90 -21.20 8.65
C ASP A 90 -13.04 -21.72 9.79
N HIS A 91 -11.72 -21.61 9.66
CA HIS A 91 -10.78 -22.04 10.68
C HIS A 91 -10.95 -21.24 11.97
N LEU A 92 -11.05 -19.92 11.86
CA LEU A 92 -11.25 -19.03 13.00
C LEU A 92 -12.60 -19.29 13.68
N ASN A 93 -13.65 -19.49 12.90
CA ASN A 93 -14.96 -19.84 13.43
C ASN A 93 -14.91 -21.17 14.20
N GLY A 94 -14.16 -22.14 13.67
CA GLY A 94 -13.94 -23.41 14.35
C GLY A 94 -13.21 -23.25 15.69
N LEU A 95 -12.22 -22.36 15.73
CA LEU A 95 -11.50 -22.06 16.97
C LEU A 95 -12.41 -21.39 18.00
N GLU A 96 -13.23 -20.45 17.57
CA GLU A 96 -14.18 -19.78 18.46
C GLU A 96 -15.17 -20.75 19.11
N ARG A 97 -15.60 -21.76 18.35
CA ARG A 97 -16.53 -22.78 18.87
C ARG A 97 -15.90 -23.64 19.93
N HIS A 98 -14.59 -23.76 19.96
CA HIS A 98 -13.86 -24.59 20.91
C HIS A 98 -13.35 -23.82 22.14
N LEU A 99 -13.51 -22.51 22.14
CA LEU A 99 -13.13 -21.69 23.29
C LEU A 99 -14.22 -21.73 24.33
N PRO A 100 -13.83 -21.89 25.62
CA PRO A 100 -14.79 -21.92 26.70
C PRO A 100 -15.52 -20.59 26.91
#